data_86e7f7efe017d555f5723bd450635856
#
_entry.id   86e7f7efe017d555f5723bd450635856
#
_cell.length_a   1.000
_cell.length_b   1.000
_cell.length_c   1.000
_cell.angle_alpha   90.00
_cell.angle_beta   90.00
_cell.angle_gamma   90.00
#
_symmetry.space_group_name_H-M   'P 1'
#
loop_
_entity.id
_entity.type
_entity.pdbx_description
1 polymer ?
#
loop_
_entity_poly.entity_id
_entity_poly.type
_entity_poly.pdbx_seq_one_letter_code
_entity_poly.pdbx_strand_id
1 'polypeptide(L)'
;MLTQLSELTRIEESYGSAGVQKLRHAANTLLRYQFVFSGDRGRASTLETMSNPIYRRALEAMFDAMGYRLVMEDREQWAGLLPDTEDVSLPKISMESTLVLLVLSIVWQEQIHKGDGDTRAVVLVSYNDFFERYRDLVSRSRKEHLNDPAMRQILRAEFQPRGIVRLSEFDADNDDFDLEIRPIVSRLTPDHVLKKLETYANIEGAKVPNVLMASPESENGDD
;
A
#
# COMPACT_ATOMS: atom_id res chain seq x y z
N MET A 1 -18.46 15.95 14.56
CA MET A 1 -17.61 16.74 15.47
C MET A 1 -17.81 16.41 16.95
N LEU A 2 -19.04 16.35 17.49
CA LEU A 2 -19.28 16.01 18.92
C LEU A 2 -18.91 14.56 19.29
N THR A 3 -19.15 13.61 18.39
CA THR A 3 -18.83 12.19 18.62
C THR A 3 -17.32 11.91 18.71
N GLN A 4 -16.52 12.68 17.99
CA GLN A 4 -15.06 12.54 17.97
C GLN A 4 -14.42 13.03 19.27
N LEU A 5 -14.95 14.12 19.85
CA LEU A 5 -14.51 14.61 21.15
C LEU A 5 -14.87 13.62 22.28
N SER A 6 -16.01 12.93 22.18
CA SER A 6 -16.43 11.94 23.17
C SER A 6 -15.50 10.71 23.23
N GLU A 7 -14.96 10.25 22.11
CA GLU A 7 -14.03 9.11 22.09
C GLU A 7 -12.67 9.50 22.71
N LEU A 8 -12.18 10.72 22.49
CA LEU A 8 -10.94 11.20 23.13
C LEU A 8 -11.13 11.33 24.66
N THR A 9 -12.24 11.90 25.12
CA THR A 9 -12.57 12.02 26.54
C THR A 9 -12.65 10.64 27.18
N ARG A 10 -13.26 9.67 26.51
CA ARG A 10 -13.36 8.30 27.00
C ARG A 10 -11.99 7.62 27.18
N ILE A 11 -11.03 7.89 26.28
CA ILE A 11 -9.66 7.39 26.43
C ILE A 11 -8.98 8.04 27.62
N GLU A 12 -9.13 9.35 27.81
CA GLU A 12 -8.55 10.06 28.94
C GLU A 12 -9.13 9.57 30.27
N GLU A 13 -10.44 9.37 30.36
CA GLU A 13 -11.13 8.82 31.53
C GLU A 13 -10.71 7.37 31.84
N SER A 14 -10.53 6.54 30.78
CA SER A 14 -10.24 5.09 30.97
C SER A 14 -8.75 4.82 31.21
N TYR A 15 -7.85 5.58 30.58
CA TYR A 15 -6.41 5.29 30.52
C TYR A 15 -5.52 6.46 30.92
N GLY A 16 -6.10 7.61 31.27
CA GLY A 16 -5.38 8.82 31.65
C GLY A 16 -4.53 9.42 30.52
N SER A 17 -3.62 10.31 30.87
CA SER A 17 -2.72 10.99 29.92
C SER A 17 -1.83 10.02 29.14
N ALA A 18 -1.44 8.90 29.73
CA ALA A 18 -0.65 7.87 29.04
C ALA A 18 -1.44 7.22 27.89
N GLY A 19 -2.75 7.04 28.05
CA GLY A 19 -3.64 6.55 26.99
C GLY A 19 -3.73 7.51 25.82
N VAL A 20 -3.88 8.81 26.11
CA VAL A 20 -3.89 9.84 25.08
C VAL A 20 -2.55 9.91 24.33
N GLN A 21 -1.41 9.72 25.00
CA GLN A 21 -0.11 9.67 24.34
C GLN A 21 0.02 8.46 23.41
N LYS A 22 -0.46 7.27 23.80
CA LYS A 22 -0.49 6.07 22.93
C LYS A 22 -1.32 6.32 21.68
N LEU A 23 -2.51 6.94 21.83
CA LEU A 23 -3.36 7.29 20.69
C LEU A 23 -2.64 8.24 19.73
N ARG A 24 -2.03 9.31 20.25
CA ARG A 24 -1.27 10.29 19.45
C ARG A 24 -0.10 9.61 18.71
N HIS A 25 0.61 8.73 19.40
CA HIS A 25 1.71 7.99 18.79
C HIS A 25 1.23 7.13 17.62
N ALA A 26 0.13 6.39 17.81
CA ALA A 26 -0.46 5.55 16.75
C ALA A 26 -0.94 6.40 15.57
N ALA A 27 -1.65 7.50 15.83
CA ALA A 27 -2.12 8.42 14.79
C ALA A 27 -0.96 9.02 13.99
N ASN A 28 0.06 9.55 14.66
CA ASN A 28 1.24 10.13 14.00
C ASN A 28 2.03 9.08 13.21
N THR A 29 2.08 7.84 13.69
CA THR A 29 2.75 6.75 12.99
C THR A 29 2.05 6.43 11.67
N LEU A 30 0.71 6.33 11.68
CA LEU A 30 -0.09 6.13 10.48
C LEU A 30 0.01 7.29 9.49
N LEU A 31 -0.03 8.54 9.97
CA LEU A 31 0.14 9.72 9.11
C LEU A 31 1.52 9.78 8.45
N ARG A 32 2.55 9.35 9.17
CA ARG A 32 3.93 9.39 8.68
C ARG A 32 4.23 8.31 7.65
N TYR A 33 3.72 7.09 7.87
CA TYR A 33 4.12 5.92 7.10
C TYR A 33 3.02 5.39 6.19
N GLN A 34 1.82 5.91 6.32
CA GLN A 34 0.59 5.47 5.66
C GLN A 34 0.22 4.02 6.02
N PHE A 35 1.18 3.09 5.98
CA PHE A 35 1.00 1.68 6.32
C PHE A 35 1.99 1.26 7.39
N VAL A 36 1.50 0.47 8.34
CA VAL A 36 2.24 -0.04 9.49
C VAL A 36 2.16 -1.55 9.50
N PHE A 37 3.30 -2.21 9.53
CA PHE A 37 3.42 -3.65 9.53
C PHE A 37 4.13 -4.12 10.81
N SER A 38 3.66 -5.23 11.43
CA SER A 38 4.19 -5.69 12.73
C SER A 38 5.67 -6.08 12.67
N GLY A 39 6.13 -6.58 11.51
CA GLY A 39 7.52 -6.95 11.27
C GLY A 39 8.49 -5.77 11.22
N ASP A 40 8.02 -4.53 11.17
CA ASP A 40 8.89 -3.36 11.16
C ASP A 40 9.29 -2.98 12.57
N ARG A 41 10.56 -2.58 12.71
CA ARG A 41 11.12 -2.18 14.01
C ARG A 41 10.30 -1.06 14.66
N GLY A 42 9.83 -1.31 15.88
CA GLY A 42 9.07 -0.35 16.67
C GLY A 42 7.61 -0.17 16.24
N ARG A 43 7.06 -0.99 15.32
CA ARG A 43 5.67 -0.88 14.85
C ARG A 43 4.69 -1.81 15.57
N ALA A 44 5.16 -2.90 16.17
CA ALA A 44 4.32 -3.85 16.88
C ALA A 44 3.45 -3.17 17.97
N SER A 45 4.02 -2.25 18.75
CA SER A 45 3.29 -1.50 19.79
C SER A 45 2.18 -0.60 19.25
N THR A 46 2.36 -0.07 18.03
CA THR A 46 1.34 0.73 17.35
C THR A 46 0.16 -0.15 16.95
N LEU A 47 0.42 -1.32 16.37
CA LEU A 47 -0.61 -2.30 16.01
C LEU A 47 -1.33 -2.85 17.25
N GLU A 48 -0.60 -3.15 18.32
CA GLU A 48 -1.18 -3.56 19.60
C GLU A 48 -2.14 -2.48 20.16
N THR A 49 -1.75 -1.20 20.08
CA THR A 49 -2.64 -0.09 20.46
C THR A 49 -3.90 -0.09 19.61
N MET A 50 -3.79 -0.27 18.29
CA MET A 50 -4.93 -0.31 17.38
C MET A 50 -5.79 -1.55 17.52
N SER A 51 -5.26 -2.67 18.01
CA SER A 51 -6.03 -3.89 18.31
C SER A 51 -7.00 -3.68 19.49
N ASN A 52 -6.76 -2.70 20.35
CA ASN A 52 -7.71 -2.34 21.40
C ASN A 52 -8.92 -1.58 20.81
N PRO A 53 -10.16 -2.08 20.98
CA PRO A 53 -11.35 -1.50 20.36
C PRO A 53 -11.61 -0.03 20.71
N ILE A 54 -11.18 0.42 21.90
CA ILE A 54 -11.38 1.81 22.33
C ILE A 54 -10.47 2.74 21.52
N TYR A 55 -9.18 2.41 21.38
CA TYR A 55 -8.24 3.19 20.58
C TYR A 55 -8.59 3.14 19.10
N ARG A 56 -8.99 1.95 18.63
CA ARG A 56 -9.39 1.75 17.22
C ARG A 56 -10.53 2.67 16.83
N ARG A 57 -11.62 2.71 17.61
CA ARG A 57 -12.77 3.60 17.34
C ARG A 57 -12.38 5.07 17.34
N ALA A 58 -11.51 5.48 18.27
CA ALA A 58 -11.04 6.87 18.30
C ALA A 58 -10.20 7.23 17.07
N LEU A 59 -9.31 6.32 16.62
CA LEU A 59 -8.53 6.49 15.41
C LEU A 59 -9.41 6.51 14.15
N GLU A 60 -10.37 5.58 14.06
CA GLU A 60 -11.36 5.55 12.97
C GLU A 60 -12.11 6.88 12.88
N ALA A 61 -12.66 7.37 13.99
CA ALA A 61 -13.37 8.64 14.04
C ALA A 61 -12.49 9.85 13.68
N MET A 62 -11.22 9.84 14.11
CA MET A 62 -10.26 10.90 13.77
C MET A 62 -9.94 10.91 12.28
N PHE A 63 -9.65 9.76 11.71
CA PHE A 63 -9.26 9.65 10.31
C PHE A 63 -10.43 9.82 9.36
N ASP A 64 -11.62 9.32 9.71
CA ASP A 64 -12.86 9.59 8.99
C ASP A 64 -13.13 11.10 8.85
N ALA A 65 -12.95 11.85 9.93
CA ALA A 65 -13.08 13.32 9.89
C ALA A 65 -12.04 14.01 8.98
N MET A 66 -10.96 13.33 8.66
CA MET A 66 -9.90 13.81 7.76
C MET A 66 -10.06 13.25 6.34
N GLY A 67 -11.12 12.48 6.07
CA GLY A 67 -11.36 11.85 4.78
C GLY A 67 -10.53 10.58 4.52
N TYR A 68 -10.02 9.95 5.59
CA TYR A 68 -9.29 8.69 5.49
C TYR A 68 -10.06 7.56 6.15
N ARG A 69 -10.02 6.39 5.53
CA ARG A 69 -10.50 5.14 6.12
C ARG A 69 -9.32 4.39 6.74
N LEU A 70 -9.43 4.06 8.03
CA LEU A 70 -8.49 3.15 8.70
C LEU A 70 -8.84 1.70 8.32
N VAL A 71 -7.87 1.01 7.74
CA VAL A 71 -7.96 -0.44 7.44
C VAL A 71 -7.02 -1.18 8.37
N MET A 72 -7.49 -2.29 8.93
CA MET A 72 -6.69 -3.15 9.78
C MET A 72 -6.92 -4.61 9.40
N GLU A 73 -5.84 -5.35 9.17
CA GLU A 73 -5.84 -6.77 8.82
C GLU A 73 -5.08 -7.54 9.92
N ASP A 74 -5.84 -8.06 10.86
CA ASP A 74 -5.29 -8.72 12.06
C ASP A 74 -4.51 -9.99 11.71
N ARG A 75 -4.96 -10.77 10.71
CA ARG A 75 -4.28 -11.99 10.25
C ARG A 75 -2.94 -11.68 9.60
N GLU A 76 -2.90 -10.68 8.76
CA GLU A 76 -1.70 -10.25 8.02
C GLU A 76 -0.85 -9.29 8.85
N GLN A 77 -1.34 -8.88 10.02
CA GLN A 77 -0.65 -8.03 10.99
C GLN A 77 -0.20 -6.68 10.43
N TRP A 78 -1.08 -5.99 9.75
CA TRP A 78 -0.85 -4.62 9.28
C TRP A 78 -2.06 -3.72 9.45
N ALA A 79 -1.82 -2.42 9.44
CA ALA A 79 -2.85 -1.40 9.39
C ALA A 79 -2.43 -0.26 8.47
N GLY A 80 -3.40 0.46 7.92
CA GLY A 80 -3.09 1.55 7.01
C GLY A 80 -4.22 2.55 6.83
N LEU A 81 -3.88 3.69 6.23
CA LEU A 81 -4.81 4.73 5.86
C LEU A 81 -5.04 4.72 4.35
N LEU A 82 -6.28 4.57 3.96
CA LEU A 82 -6.72 4.71 2.58
C LEU A 82 -7.57 5.98 2.47
N PRO A 83 -7.47 6.77 1.39
CA PRO A 83 -8.41 7.86 1.16
C PRO A 83 -9.82 7.30 1.00
N ASP A 84 -10.80 7.94 1.62
CA ASP A 84 -12.20 7.53 1.55
C ASP A 84 -13.03 8.47 0.67
N THR A 85 -12.50 9.66 0.41
CA THR A 85 -13.15 10.69 -0.41
C THR A 85 -12.20 11.15 -1.52
N GLU A 86 -12.77 11.59 -2.64
CA GLU A 86 -12.01 12.20 -3.75
C GLU A 86 -11.34 13.53 -3.35
N ASP A 87 -11.79 14.14 -2.26
CA ASP A 87 -11.25 15.39 -1.72
C ASP A 87 -9.87 15.20 -1.08
N VAL A 88 -9.52 13.97 -0.68
CA VAL A 88 -8.18 13.65 -0.15
C VAL A 88 -7.23 13.42 -1.31
N SER A 89 -6.52 14.47 -1.69
CA SER A 89 -5.47 14.38 -2.70
C SER A 89 -4.25 13.66 -2.14
N LEU A 90 -4.13 12.35 -2.41
CA LEU A 90 -2.85 11.69 -2.26
C LEU A 90 -1.88 12.22 -3.32
N PRO A 91 -0.57 12.28 -3.02
CA PRO A 91 0.44 12.56 -4.04
C PRO A 91 0.23 11.62 -5.23
N LYS A 92 0.02 12.18 -6.42
CA LYS A 92 -0.17 11.37 -7.62
C LYS A 92 1.05 10.50 -7.82
N ILE A 93 0.83 9.21 -7.86
CA ILE A 93 1.85 8.22 -8.23
C ILE A 93 2.08 8.38 -9.73
N SER A 94 3.34 8.36 -10.18
CA SER A 94 3.65 8.42 -11.60
C SER A 94 3.08 7.19 -12.33
N MET A 95 2.95 7.28 -13.65
CA MET A 95 2.51 6.12 -14.44
C MET A 95 3.48 4.94 -14.28
N GLU A 96 4.78 5.24 -14.21
CA GLU A 96 5.81 4.24 -14.01
C GLU A 96 5.66 3.57 -12.64
N SER A 97 5.49 4.35 -11.57
CA SER A 97 5.26 3.82 -10.22
C SER A 97 3.96 3.02 -10.13
N THR A 98 2.91 3.44 -10.85
CA THR A 98 1.66 2.67 -10.95
C THR A 98 1.89 1.31 -11.60
N LEU A 99 2.66 1.28 -12.70
CA LEU A 99 2.99 0.04 -13.39
C LEU A 99 3.83 -0.90 -12.51
N VAL A 100 4.82 -0.36 -11.81
CA VAL A 100 5.61 -1.14 -10.84
C VAL A 100 4.72 -1.72 -9.74
N LEU A 101 3.78 -0.94 -9.19
CA LEU A 101 2.83 -1.40 -8.17
C LEU A 101 1.94 -2.55 -8.70
N LEU A 102 1.48 -2.45 -9.94
CA LEU A 102 0.69 -3.52 -10.59
C LEU A 102 1.52 -4.79 -10.74
N VAL A 103 2.78 -4.69 -11.18
CA VAL A 103 3.66 -5.87 -11.30
C VAL A 103 3.97 -6.46 -9.93
N LEU A 104 4.22 -5.64 -8.89
CA LEU A 104 4.36 -6.12 -7.52
C LEU A 104 3.15 -6.95 -7.07
N SER A 105 1.93 -6.49 -7.40
CA SER A 105 0.70 -7.20 -7.06
C SER A 105 0.56 -8.53 -7.81
N ILE A 106 0.94 -8.58 -9.09
CA ILE A 106 0.92 -9.82 -9.88
C ILE A 106 1.92 -10.81 -9.30
N VAL A 107 3.17 -10.40 -9.07
CA VAL A 107 4.20 -11.26 -8.49
C VAL A 107 3.77 -11.76 -7.12
N TRP A 108 3.22 -10.89 -6.27
CA TRP A 108 2.71 -11.28 -4.96
C TRP A 108 1.60 -12.35 -5.08
N GLN A 109 0.62 -12.15 -5.96
CA GLN A 109 -0.46 -13.14 -6.19
C GLN A 109 0.08 -14.47 -6.71
N GLU A 110 1.00 -14.45 -7.68
CA GLU A 110 1.62 -15.65 -8.23
C GLU A 110 2.33 -16.47 -7.14
N GLN A 111 3.08 -15.82 -6.26
CA GLN A 111 3.79 -16.50 -5.16
C GLN A 111 2.84 -17.00 -4.07
N ILE A 112 1.81 -16.23 -3.71
CA ILE A 112 0.78 -16.68 -2.76
C ILE A 112 0.05 -17.91 -3.31
N HIS A 113 -0.28 -17.94 -4.60
CA HIS A 113 -0.92 -19.12 -5.22
C HIS A 113 -0.01 -20.35 -5.25
N LYS A 114 1.31 -20.16 -5.34
CA LYS A 114 2.30 -21.25 -5.22
C LYS A 114 2.49 -21.76 -3.79
N GLY A 115 2.03 -21.00 -2.79
CA GLY A 115 2.21 -21.30 -1.37
C GLY A 115 3.50 -20.74 -0.78
N ASP A 116 4.17 -19.81 -1.45
CA ASP A 116 5.46 -19.23 -1.04
C ASP A 116 5.31 -18.02 -0.11
N GLY A 117 4.09 -17.70 0.33
CA GLY A 117 3.84 -16.66 1.34
C GLY A 117 4.06 -17.15 2.77
N ASP A 118 4.56 -16.27 3.66
CA ASP A 118 4.61 -16.54 5.09
C ASP A 118 3.19 -16.49 5.72
N THR A 119 3.10 -16.73 7.04
CA THR A 119 1.83 -16.70 7.80
C THR A 119 1.11 -15.35 7.76
N ARG A 120 1.81 -14.27 7.41
CA ARG A 120 1.31 -12.90 7.26
C ARG A 120 1.11 -12.53 5.79
N ALA A 121 1.13 -13.52 4.91
CA ALA A 121 1.05 -13.35 3.46
C ALA A 121 2.15 -12.42 2.87
N VAL A 122 3.32 -12.38 3.51
CA VAL A 122 4.51 -11.72 2.98
C VAL A 122 5.22 -12.65 2.02
N VAL A 123 5.61 -12.12 0.88
CA VAL A 123 6.32 -12.85 -0.18
C VAL A 123 7.73 -12.29 -0.29
N LEU A 124 8.72 -13.18 -0.36
CA LEU A 124 10.13 -12.83 -0.57
C LEU A 124 10.55 -13.30 -1.96
N VAL A 125 11.06 -12.38 -2.76
CA VAL A 125 11.62 -12.67 -4.10
C VAL A 125 12.95 -11.95 -4.26
N SER A 126 13.81 -12.47 -5.13
CA SER A 126 15.01 -11.77 -5.58
C SER A 126 14.59 -10.53 -6.38
N TYR A 127 15.31 -9.42 -6.24
CA TYR A 127 15.08 -8.24 -7.07
C TYR A 127 15.31 -8.54 -8.55
N ASN A 128 16.32 -9.33 -8.88
CA ASN A 128 16.60 -9.69 -10.26
C ASN A 128 15.43 -10.47 -10.88
N ASP A 129 14.85 -11.45 -10.18
CA ASP A 129 13.66 -12.19 -10.64
C ASP A 129 12.45 -11.26 -10.82
N PHE A 130 12.25 -10.34 -9.87
CA PHE A 130 11.20 -9.34 -9.98
C PHE A 130 11.39 -8.44 -11.20
N PHE A 131 12.63 -7.96 -11.44
CA PHE A 131 12.93 -7.09 -12.56
C PHE A 131 12.80 -7.79 -13.91
N GLU A 132 13.20 -9.06 -14.00
CA GLU A 132 12.96 -9.90 -15.19
C GLU A 132 11.45 -10.05 -15.43
N ARG A 133 10.68 -10.36 -14.38
CA ARG A 133 9.22 -10.48 -14.51
C ARG A 133 8.56 -9.18 -14.95
N TYR A 134 9.02 -8.04 -14.43
CA TYR A 134 8.60 -6.72 -14.90
C TYR A 134 8.87 -6.56 -16.41
N ARG A 135 10.08 -6.86 -16.84
CA ARG A 135 10.46 -6.76 -18.26
C ARG A 135 9.59 -7.65 -19.14
N ASP A 136 9.30 -8.88 -18.74
CA ASP A 136 8.45 -9.80 -19.48
C ASP A 136 7.03 -9.26 -19.64
N LEU A 137 6.45 -8.73 -18.57
CA LEU A 137 5.09 -8.19 -18.60
C LEU A 137 4.98 -6.90 -19.43
N VAL A 138 6.03 -6.08 -19.43
CA VAL A 138 6.03 -4.76 -20.09
C VAL A 138 6.67 -4.81 -21.48
N SER A 139 7.43 -5.86 -21.82
CA SER A 139 8.15 -6.01 -23.11
C SER A 139 7.27 -5.83 -24.36
N ARG A 140 5.99 -6.16 -24.23
CA ARG A 140 4.98 -6.02 -25.30
C ARG A 140 4.43 -4.61 -25.43
N SER A 141 4.76 -3.71 -24.50
CA SER A 141 4.40 -2.30 -24.55
C SER A 141 5.37 -1.54 -25.47
N ARG A 142 4.86 -0.65 -26.31
CA ARG A 142 5.69 0.24 -27.16
C ARG A 142 6.35 1.39 -26.39
N LYS A 143 6.16 1.48 -25.05
CA LYS A 143 6.74 2.52 -24.21
C LYS A 143 8.15 2.13 -23.77
N GLU A 144 8.96 3.15 -23.50
CA GLU A 144 10.26 2.95 -22.86
C GLU A 144 10.09 2.22 -21.53
N HIS A 145 10.88 1.18 -21.34
CA HIS A 145 10.90 0.42 -20.11
C HIS A 145 11.77 1.12 -19.07
N LEU A 146 11.40 1.00 -17.81
CA LEU A 146 12.26 1.44 -16.73
C LEU A 146 13.59 0.68 -16.81
N ASN A 147 14.68 1.43 -16.72
CA ASN A 147 15.99 0.81 -16.51
C ASN A 147 16.18 0.41 -15.04
N ASP A 148 17.19 -0.40 -14.78
CA ASP A 148 17.48 -0.91 -13.44
C ASP A 148 17.65 0.21 -12.38
N PRO A 149 18.43 1.29 -12.59
CA PRO A 149 18.54 2.36 -11.60
C PRO A 149 17.21 3.07 -11.28
N ALA A 150 16.35 3.30 -12.28
CA ALA A 150 15.05 3.92 -12.08
C ALA A 150 14.10 3.02 -11.30
N MET A 151 14.10 1.70 -11.57
CA MET A 151 13.34 0.71 -10.82
C MET A 151 13.76 0.69 -9.35
N ARG A 152 15.06 0.57 -9.07
CA ARG A 152 15.60 0.60 -7.70
C ARG A 152 15.25 1.90 -6.98
N GLN A 153 15.25 3.03 -7.69
CA GLN A 153 14.86 4.33 -7.13
C GLN A 153 13.37 4.35 -6.73
N ILE A 154 12.47 3.88 -7.58
CA ILE A 154 11.03 3.81 -7.28
C ILE A 154 10.79 2.95 -6.04
N LEU A 155 11.37 1.74 -5.98
CA LEU A 155 11.22 0.84 -4.85
C LEU A 155 11.70 1.49 -3.54
N ARG A 156 12.88 2.13 -3.54
CA ARG A 156 13.49 2.75 -2.35
C ARG A 156 12.84 4.06 -1.93
N ALA A 157 12.52 4.93 -2.89
CA ALA A 157 12.04 6.28 -2.59
C ALA A 157 10.53 6.38 -2.41
N GLU A 158 9.76 5.52 -3.08
CA GLU A 158 8.30 5.61 -3.05
C GLU A 158 7.63 4.49 -2.26
N PHE A 159 8.04 3.23 -2.45
CA PHE A 159 7.32 2.09 -1.89
C PHE A 159 7.84 1.63 -0.54
N GLN A 160 9.15 1.62 -0.33
CA GLN A 160 9.73 1.26 0.96
C GLN A 160 9.33 2.23 2.10
N PRO A 161 9.37 3.57 1.93
CA PRO A 161 8.95 4.48 2.99
C PRO A 161 7.48 4.35 3.37
N ARG A 162 6.64 3.95 2.42
CA ARG A 162 5.21 3.70 2.65
C ARG A 162 4.89 2.33 3.23
N GLY A 163 5.89 1.47 3.41
CA GLY A 163 5.71 0.13 3.94
C GLY A 163 5.05 -0.86 2.97
N ILE A 164 5.06 -0.59 1.67
CA ILE A 164 4.52 -1.48 0.63
C ILE A 164 5.48 -2.63 0.37
N VAL A 165 6.77 -2.31 0.31
CA VAL A 165 7.86 -3.28 0.20
C VAL A 165 8.91 -3.03 1.28
N ARG A 166 9.75 -4.03 1.52
CA ARG A 166 10.99 -3.89 2.27
C ARG A 166 12.13 -4.49 1.45
N LEU A 167 13.25 -3.78 1.40
CA LEU A 167 14.46 -4.22 0.70
C LEU A 167 15.48 -4.69 1.73
N SER A 168 16.13 -5.83 1.47
CA SER A 168 17.29 -6.26 2.26
C SER A 168 18.52 -5.39 1.99
N GLU A 169 19.61 -5.67 2.67
CA GLU A 169 20.92 -5.14 2.31
C GLU A 169 21.31 -5.67 0.92
N PHE A 170 22.02 -4.83 0.19
CA PHE A 170 22.50 -5.18 -1.15
C PHE A 170 23.64 -6.20 -1.05
N ASP A 171 23.50 -7.32 -1.75
CA ASP A 171 24.52 -8.32 -1.91
C ASP A 171 25.39 -7.97 -3.13
N ALA A 172 26.60 -7.48 -2.85
CA ALA A 172 27.54 -7.06 -3.90
C ALA A 172 28.14 -8.23 -4.70
N ASP A 173 28.14 -9.44 -4.13
CA ASP A 173 28.70 -10.61 -4.80
C ASP A 173 27.74 -11.12 -5.90
N ASN A 174 26.44 -10.99 -5.68
CA ASN A 174 25.41 -11.41 -6.61
C ASN A 174 24.76 -10.27 -7.39
N ASP A 175 25.12 -9.01 -7.12
CA ASP A 175 24.47 -7.80 -7.66
C ASP A 175 22.95 -7.82 -7.47
N ASP A 176 22.51 -8.25 -6.29
CA ASP A 176 21.11 -8.49 -5.99
C ASP A 176 20.73 -8.08 -4.55
N PHE A 177 19.44 -8.10 -4.24
CA PHE A 177 18.90 -7.96 -2.89
C PHE A 177 17.51 -8.62 -2.83
N ASP A 178 17.10 -9.00 -1.63
CA ASP A 178 15.76 -9.53 -1.41
C ASP A 178 14.73 -8.40 -1.39
N LEU A 179 13.63 -8.64 -2.09
CA LEU A 179 12.44 -7.81 -2.13
C LEU A 179 11.32 -8.51 -1.37
N GLU A 180 11.01 -8.01 -0.19
CA GLU A 180 9.85 -8.41 0.60
C GLU A 180 8.63 -7.65 0.09
N ILE A 181 7.68 -8.35 -0.54
CA ILE A 181 6.42 -7.79 -1.02
C ILE A 181 5.34 -8.09 0.02
N ARG A 182 4.65 -7.04 0.46
CA ARG A 182 3.66 -7.13 1.53
C ARG A 182 2.24 -7.25 1.00
N PRO A 183 1.32 -7.90 1.75
CA PRO A 183 -0.05 -8.16 1.29
C PRO A 183 -0.86 -6.89 0.96
N ILE A 184 -0.42 -5.75 1.46
CA ILE A 184 -0.99 -4.44 1.21
C ILE A 184 -1.12 -4.10 -0.28
N VAL A 185 -0.24 -4.66 -1.14
CA VAL A 185 -0.32 -4.48 -2.60
C VAL A 185 -1.67 -4.92 -3.16
N SER A 186 -2.29 -5.95 -2.57
CA SER A 186 -3.61 -6.44 -2.99
C SER A 186 -4.75 -5.45 -2.69
N ARG A 187 -4.57 -4.58 -1.70
CA ARG A 187 -5.55 -3.53 -1.34
C ARG A 187 -5.40 -2.26 -2.16
N LEU A 188 -4.20 -2.02 -2.68
CA LEU A 188 -3.88 -0.86 -3.51
C LEU A 188 -4.21 -1.08 -4.99
N THR A 189 -4.29 -2.33 -5.42
CA THR A 189 -4.54 -2.70 -6.81
C THR A 189 -5.82 -3.52 -6.92
N PRO A 190 -6.92 -2.91 -7.37
CA PRO A 190 -8.18 -3.63 -7.57
C PRO A 190 -8.03 -4.77 -8.60
N ASP A 191 -8.66 -5.92 -8.33
CA ASP A 191 -8.58 -7.12 -9.18
C ASP A 191 -8.95 -6.87 -10.64
N HIS A 192 -9.91 -5.97 -10.90
CA HIS A 192 -10.30 -5.66 -12.27
C HIS A 192 -9.20 -4.93 -13.07
N VAL A 193 -8.31 -4.19 -12.39
CA VAL A 193 -7.16 -3.52 -13.03
C VAL A 193 -6.09 -4.52 -13.34
N LEU A 194 -5.82 -5.48 -12.44
CA LEU A 194 -4.88 -6.57 -12.67
C LEU A 194 -5.32 -7.45 -13.85
N LYS A 195 -6.58 -7.87 -13.90
CA LYS A 195 -7.14 -8.63 -15.03
C LYS A 195 -7.04 -7.89 -16.35
N LYS A 196 -7.26 -6.57 -16.35
CA LYS A 196 -7.04 -5.75 -17.56
C LYS A 196 -5.57 -5.74 -17.97
N LEU A 197 -4.64 -5.58 -17.04
CA LEU A 197 -3.21 -5.60 -17.35
C LEU A 197 -2.78 -6.94 -17.95
N GLU A 198 -3.20 -8.06 -17.38
CA GLU A 198 -2.96 -9.41 -17.92
C GLU A 198 -3.54 -9.57 -19.33
N THR A 199 -4.76 -9.08 -19.54
CA THR A 199 -5.41 -9.08 -20.85
C THR A 199 -4.61 -8.26 -21.86
N TYR A 200 -4.11 -7.08 -21.47
CA TYR A 200 -3.28 -6.25 -22.34
C TYR A 200 -1.90 -6.83 -22.60
N ALA A 201 -1.29 -7.48 -21.64
CA ALA A 201 -0.04 -8.21 -21.82
C ALA A 201 -0.19 -9.37 -22.81
N ASN A 202 -1.39 -9.96 -22.89
CA ASN A 202 -1.70 -11.09 -23.78
C ASN A 202 -2.26 -10.68 -25.15
N ILE A 203 -2.68 -9.42 -25.35
CA ILE A 203 -3.18 -8.91 -26.65
C ILE A 203 -2.04 -8.17 -27.36
N GLU A 204 -1.55 -8.71 -28.47
CA GLU A 204 -0.58 -8.03 -29.32
C GLU A 204 -1.12 -6.68 -29.80
N GLY A 205 -0.44 -5.59 -29.43
CA GLY A 205 -0.73 -4.24 -29.91
C GLY A 205 -1.78 -3.43 -29.20
N ALA A 206 -2.30 -3.87 -28.06
CA ALA A 206 -3.26 -3.09 -27.28
C ALA A 206 -2.61 -1.84 -26.65
N LYS A 207 -3.20 -0.66 -26.90
CA LYS A 207 -2.86 0.57 -26.16
C LYS A 207 -3.35 0.40 -24.72
N VAL A 208 -2.52 0.72 -23.74
CA VAL A 208 -2.97 0.87 -22.34
C VAL A 208 -4.12 1.89 -22.32
N PRO A 209 -5.33 1.53 -21.86
CA PRO A 209 -6.44 2.48 -21.87
C PRO A 209 -6.15 3.64 -20.92
N ASN A 210 -6.58 4.81 -21.31
CA ASN A 210 -6.56 6.03 -20.50
C ASN A 210 -7.49 5.98 -19.25
N VAL A 211 -7.97 4.80 -18.89
CA VAL A 211 -8.98 4.55 -17.85
C VAL A 211 -8.43 4.78 -16.41
N LEU A 212 -7.10 4.85 -16.25
CA LEU A 212 -6.48 5.21 -14.97
C LEU A 212 -6.46 6.73 -14.71
N MET A 213 -6.92 7.54 -15.69
CA MET A 213 -6.94 9.01 -15.62
C MET A 213 -8.34 9.63 -15.78
N ALA A 214 -9.38 8.82 -15.98
CA ALA A 214 -10.73 9.37 -16.14
C ALA A 214 -11.36 9.58 -14.75
N SER A 215 -11.36 10.83 -14.30
CA SER A 215 -12.43 11.34 -13.43
C SER A 215 -13.75 11.10 -14.12
N PRO A 216 -14.83 10.71 -13.43
CA PRO A 216 -16.15 10.66 -14.03
C PRO A 216 -16.51 12.07 -14.51
N GLU A 217 -16.64 12.25 -15.83
CA GLU A 217 -17.22 13.46 -16.39
C GLU A 217 -18.63 13.60 -15.82
N SER A 218 -18.88 14.74 -15.19
CA SER A 218 -20.21 15.16 -14.79
C SER A 218 -21.08 15.23 -16.03
N GLU A 219 -22.00 14.31 -16.21
CA GLU A 219 -23.16 14.49 -17.08
C GLU A 219 -24.03 15.63 -16.51
N ASN A 220 -23.73 16.84 -16.94
CA ASN A 220 -24.73 17.91 -16.94
C ASN A 220 -25.71 17.62 -18.08
N GLY A 221 -26.78 16.96 -17.77
CA GLY A 221 -27.98 16.95 -18.59
C GLY A 221 -28.72 18.27 -18.42
N ASP A 222 -28.64 19.12 -19.43
CA ASP A 222 -29.69 20.12 -19.70
C ASP A 222 -31.00 19.40 -20.05
N ASP A 223 -32.05 19.65 -19.26
CA ASP A 223 -33.41 19.98 -19.70
C ASP A 223 -34.23 20.43 -18.49
#